data_0b1c32f31fc5ead326df048ba5fc79a5
#
_entry.id   0b1c32f31fc5ead326df048ba5fc79a5
#
_cell.length_a   1.000
_cell.length_b   1.000
_cell.length_c   1.000
_cell.angle_alpha   90.00
_cell.angle_beta   90.00
_cell.angle_gamma   90.00
#
_symmetry.space_group_name_H-M   'P 1'
#
loop_
_entity.id
_entity.type
_entity.pdbx_description
1 polymer ?
#
loop_
_entity_poly.entity_id
_entity_poly.type
_entity_poly.pdbx_seq_one_letter_code
_entity_poly.pdbx_strand_id
1 'polypeptide(L)'
;MNAIDSHLMVRDPAEPLARLRAQWGGRSDLWVFGYASLIWRPEFDAAEHRPALVHGWHRALRMRSRVNRGTPQQPGLVFALMPGGACRGVVYRMRRERADEELERLWAREMPTGVYDPRFLPCRTPDGVVPALAFTLSRRSDAYMGRLPDEQLLHILRHAHGRFGSTLDYMCHTAHALRQHGVRDREVERMMGLAARHGLIGQEPAARTAARSSTVSTSTSTPGSSTSAAHAG
;
A
#
# COMPACT_ATOMS: atom_id res chain seq x y z
N MET A 1 -8.99 -25.60 4.77
CA MET A 1 -7.91 -25.10 3.91
C MET A 1 -8.19 -25.66 2.52
N ASN A 2 -8.76 -24.83 1.60
CA ASN A 2 -9.06 -25.32 0.24
C ASN A 2 -7.73 -25.49 -0.49
N ALA A 3 -7.48 -26.71 -0.97
CA ALA A 3 -6.33 -27.03 -1.81
C ALA A 3 -6.33 -26.08 -3.03
N ILE A 4 -5.23 -25.40 -3.26
CA ILE A 4 -5.03 -24.62 -4.47
C ILE A 4 -4.80 -25.61 -5.59
N ASP A 5 -5.53 -25.40 -6.66
CA ASP A 5 -5.43 -26.23 -7.86
C ASP A 5 -3.98 -26.25 -8.37
N SER A 6 -3.39 -27.42 -8.56
CA SER A 6 -1.95 -27.57 -8.86
C SER A 6 -1.51 -26.80 -10.12
N HIS A 7 -2.43 -26.57 -11.07
CA HIS A 7 -2.13 -25.78 -12.29
C HIS A 7 -2.01 -24.26 -12.02
N LEU A 8 -2.38 -23.79 -10.81
CA LEU A 8 -2.17 -22.39 -10.39
C LEU A 8 -0.84 -22.19 -9.67
N MET A 9 -0.15 -23.28 -9.30
CA MET A 9 1.15 -23.24 -8.64
C MET A 9 2.23 -22.75 -9.61
N VAL A 10 2.93 -21.67 -9.24
CA VAL A 10 4.06 -21.13 -10.02
C VAL A 10 5.35 -21.83 -9.63
N ARG A 11 5.53 -22.03 -8.32
CA ARG A 11 6.67 -22.79 -7.74
C ARG A 11 6.32 -23.24 -6.32
N ASP A 12 7.08 -24.21 -5.80
CA ASP A 12 6.99 -24.61 -4.40
C ASP A 12 7.34 -23.43 -3.48
N PRO A 13 6.43 -22.99 -2.61
CA PRO A 13 6.69 -21.89 -1.67
C PRO A 13 7.62 -22.28 -0.50
N ALA A 14 7.92 -23.56 -0.28
CA ALA A 14 8.74 -24.02 0.84
C ALA A 14 10.22 -23.61 0.69
N GLU A 15 10.79 -23.73 -0.52
CA GLU A 15 12.18 -23.36 -0.78
C GLU A 15 12.48 -21.87 -0.49
N PRO A 16 11.70 -20.88 -1.02
CA PRO A 16 11.94 -19.50 -0.69
C PRO A 16 11.66 -19.17 0.79
N LEU A 17 10.77 -19.89 1.49
CA LEU A 17 10.58 -19.74 2.93
C LEU A 17 11.82 -20.16 3.71
N ALA A 18 12.37 -21.33 3.39
CA ALA A 18 13.58 -21.83 4.04
C ALA A 18 14.76 -20.87 3.84
N ARG A 19 14.94 -20.36 2.64
CA ARG A 19 15.97 -19.36 2.31
C ARG A 19 15.78 -18.06 3.09
N LEU A 20 14.53 -17.56 3.19
CA LEU A 20 14.21 -16.35 3.93
C LEU A 20 14.48 -16.53 5.44
N ARG A 21 14.09 -17.67 6.02
CA ARG A 21 14.38 -18.00 7.42
C ARG A 21 15.88 -18.05 7.69
N ALA A 22 16.66 -18.66 6.81
CA ALA A 22 18.11 -18.70 6.91
C ALA A 22 18.72 -17.29 6.85
N GLN A 23 18.22 -16.41 5.98
CA GLN A 23 18.69 -15.03 5.86
C GLN A 23 18.32 -14.19 7.08
N TRP A 24 17.12 -14.35 7.64
CA TRP A 24 16.68 -13.65 8.84
C TRP A 24 17.41 -14.15 10.10
N GLY A 25 17.64 -15.46 10.19
CA GLY A 25 18.35 -16.13 11.28
C GLY A 25 17.58 -16.21 12.60
N GLY A 26 16.35 -15.72 12.70
CA GLY A 26 15.46 -15.85 13.87
C GLY A 26 15.94 -15.15 15.15
N ARG A 27 16.95 -14.29 15.08
CA ARG A 27 17.62 -13.68 16.26
C ARG A 27 17.11 -12.28 16.62
N SER A 28 16.32 -11.68 15.75
CA SER A 28 15.79 -10.31 15.90
C SER A 28 14.31 -10.27 15.54
N ASP A 29 13.66 -9.14 15.86
CA ASP A 29 12.33 -8.86 15.35
C ASP A 29 12.32 -8.92 13.82
N LEU A 30 11.19 -9.34 13.24
CA LEU A 30 11.00 -9.41 11.81
C LEU A 30 10.17 -8.20 11.35
N TRP A 31 10.71 -7.43 10.40
CA TRP A 31 9.98 -6.35 9.77
C TRP A 31 9.36 -6.80 8.44
N VAL A 32 8.13 -6.37 8.17
CA VAL A 32 7.40 -6.66 6.93
C VAL A 32 6.94 -5.35 6.29
N PHE A 33 7.17 -5.18 4.98
CA PHE A 33 6.76 -4.01 4.22
C PHE A 33 5.41 -4.22 3.54
N GLY A 34 4.39 -3.52 4.00
CA GLY A 34 3.08 -3.43 3.39
C GLY A 34 3.01 -2.29 2.37
N TYR A 35 2.65 -2.62 1.13
CA TYR A 35 2.49 -1.64 0.05
C TYR A 35 1.08 -1.66 -0.57
N ALA A 36 0.24 -2.64 -0.25
CA ALA A 36 -1.12 -2.80 -0.77
C ALA A 36 -2.05 -3.40 0.30
N SER A 37 -2.58 -4.63 0.11
CA SER A 37 -3.53 -5.23 1.04
C SER A 37 -3.02 -5.37 2.48
N LEU A 38 -1.72 -5.55 2.67
CA LEU A 38 -1.12 -5.58 4.01
C LEU A 38 -1.27 -4.26 4.78
N ILE A 39 -1.57 -3.12 4.11
CA ILE A 39 -1.79 -1.85 4.79
C ILE A 39 -3.15 -1.83 5.50
N TRP A 40 -4.19 -2.38 4.86
CA TRP A 40 -5.56 -2.35 5.39
C TRP A 40 -6.05 -3.69 5.94
N ARG A 41 -5.29 -4.75 5.70
CA ARG A 41 -5.57 -6.10 6.18
C ARG A 41 -4.27 -6.86 6.43
N PRO A 42 -3.51 -6.54 7.48
CA PRO A 42 -2.24 -7.20 7.77
C PRO A 42 -2.40 -8.68 8.11
N GLU A 43 -3.44 -9.08 8.86
CA GLU A 43 -3.74 -10.46 9.30
C GLU A 43 -2.62 -11.15 10.08
N PHE A 44 -1.75 -10.37 10.71
CA PHE A 44 -0.72 -10.82 11.64
C PHE A 44 -0.60 -9.83 12.82
N ASP A 45 -0.07 -10.30 13.93
CA ASP A 45 0.14 -9.47 15.11
C ASP A 45 1.44 -8.65 14.96
N ALA A 46 1.26 -7.34 14.87
CA ALA A 46 2.36 -6.38 14.80
C ALA A 46 2.49 -5.60 16.09
N ALA A 47 3.64 -5.64 16.72
CA ALA A 47 3.93 -4.86 17.92
C ALA A 47 4.02 -3.35 17.62
N GLU A 48 4.27 -3.00 16.36
CA GLU A 48 4.49 -1.63 15.93
C GLU A 48 4.33 -1.51 14.41
N HIS A 49 3.94 -0.33 13.95
CA HIS A 49 3.98 0.01 12.52
C HIS A 49 4.51 1.43 12.31
N ARG A 50 5.18 1.66 11.18
CA ARG A 50 5.77 2.97 10.82
C ARG A 50 5.57 3.26 9.34
N PRO A 51 5.38 4.52 8.95
CA PRO A 51 5.46 4.89 7.54
C PRO A 51 6.87 4.61 7.01
N ALA A 52 6.94 4.10 5.78
CA ALA A 52 8.22 3.72 5.20
C ALA A 52 8.31 4.04 3.71
N LEU A 53 9.54 4.25 3.23
CA LEU A 53 9.88 4.48 1.84
C LEU A 53 10.93 3.46 1.40
N VAL A 54 10.65 2.77 0.31
CA VAL A 54 11.59 1.88 -0.39
C VAL A 54 11.99 2.52 -1.70
N HIS A 55 13.30 2.63 -1.95
CA HIS A 55 13.84 3.04 -3.23
C HIS A 55 14.14 1.84 -4.14
N GLY A 56 14.12 2.05 -5.45
CA GLY A 56 14.34 0.99 -6.44
C GLY A 56 13.10 0.13 -6.72
N TRP A 57 11.95 0.42 -6.10
CA TRP A 57 10.71 -0.33 -6.25
C TRP A 57 9.51 0.62 -6.32
N HIS A 58 8.47 0.25 -7.08
CA HIS A 58 7.22 1.01 -7.15
C HIS A 58 6.01 0.08 -7.09
N ARG A 59 4.89 0.58 -6.59
CA ARG A 59 3.59 -0.08 -6.60
C ARG A 59 2.99 -0.01 -7.99
N ALA A 60 2.46 -1.15 -8.50
CA ALA A 60 1.77 -1.19 -9.79
C ALA A 60 0.66 -2.25 -9.78
N LEU A 61 -0.52 -1.93 -10.33
CA LEU A 61 -1.65 -2.86 -10.49
C LEU A 61 -1.40 -3.74 -11.72
N ARG A 62 -0.49 -4.71 -11.62
CA ARG A 62 0.02 -5.47 -12.75
C ARG A 62 0.19 -6.96 -12.51
N MET A 63 -0.26 -7.46 -11.37
CA MET A 63 -0.23 -8.89 -11.11
C MET A 63 -1.61 -9.49 -11.35
N ARG A 64 -1.64 -10.52 -12.20
CA ARG A 64 -2.84 -11.31 -12.48
C ARG A 64 -3.32 -12.04 -11.24
N SER A 65 -4.61 -11.93 -10.95
CA SER A 65 -5.27 -12.63 -9.86
C SER A 65 -6.34 -13.56 -10.43
N ARG A 66 -6.13 -14.87 -10.28
CA ARG A 66 -7.03 -15.92 -10.80
C ARG A 66 -7.89 -16.56 -9.70
N VAL A 67 -7.73 -16.13 -8.46
CA VAL A 67 -8.43 -16.67 -7.29
C VAL A 67 -9.04 -15.57 -6.43
N ASN A 68 -8.22 -14.62 -6.00
CA ASN A 68 -8.64 -13.66 -4.98
C ASN A 68 -9.49 -12.51 -5.54
N ARG A 69 -9.17 -11.99 -6.73
CA ARG A 69 -9.82 -10.83 -7.36
C ARG A 69 -10.32 -11.09 -8.78
N GLY A 70 -10.31 -12.34 -9.18
CA GLY A 70 -10.78 -12.85 -10.46
C GLY A 70 -10.82 -14.37 -10.46
N THR A 71 -11.14 -14.95 -11.60
CA THR A 71 -11.14 -16.39 -11.87
C THR A 71 -10.12 -16.73 -12.96
N PRO A 72 -9.81 -18.01 -13.22
CA PRO A 72 -8.99 -18.39 -14.36
C PRO A 72 -9.53 -17.88 -15.71
N GLN A 73 -10.86 -17.87 -15.89
CA GLN A 73 -11.54 -17.44 -17.11
C GLN A 73 -11.64 -15.91 -17.21
N GLN A 74 -11.78 -15.24 -16.07
CA GLN A 74 -11.86 -13.78 -15.99
C GLN A 74 -10.90 -13.25 -14.92
N PRO A 75 -9.60 -13.21 -15.21
CA PRO A 75 -8.60 -12.80 -14.23
C PRO A 75 -8.77 -11.34 -13.84
N GLY A 76 -8.62 -11.09 -12.54
CA GLY A 76 -8.48 -9.74 -12.01
C GLY A 76 -7.03 -9.29 -11.90
N LEU A 77 -6.82 -8.16 -11.24
CA LEU A 77 -5.51 -7.59 -10.96
C LEU A 77 -5.36 -7.29 -9.48
N VAL A 78 -4.13 -7.41 -9.00
CA VAL A 78 -3.70 -6.91 -7.69
C VAL A 78 -2.40 -6.11 -7.82
N PHE A 79 -2.14 -5.26 -6.83
CA PHE A 79 -0.90 -4.51 -6.79
C PHE A 79 0.29 -5.44 -6.55
N ALA A 80 1.37 -5.17 -7.25
CA ALA A 80 2.67 -5.79 -7.05
C ALA A 80 3.73 -4.72 -6.78
N LEU A 81 4.78 -5.10 -6.07
CA LEU A 81 5.98 -4.28 -5.90
C LEU A 81 6.95 -4.63 -7.03
N MET A 82 7.11 -3.68 -7.96
CA MET A 82 7.86 -3.84 -9.20
C MET A 82 9.21 -3.10 -9.16
N PRO A 83 10.25 -3.60 -9.85
CA PRO A 83 11.54 -2.90 -9.93
C PRO A 83 11.43 -1.52 -10.57
N GLY A 84 12.15 -0.54 -9.98
CA GLY A 84 12.27 0.85 -10.43
C GLY A 84 11.48 1.84 -9.56
N GLY A 85 11.92 3.09 -9.51
CA GLY A 85 11.24 4.18 -8.81
C GLY A 85 11.33 4.13 -7.28
N ALA A 86 10.24 4.51 -6.61
CA ALA A 86 10.13 4.48 -5.16
C ALA A 86 8.70 4.15 -4.74
N CYS A 87 8.53 3.49 -3.59
CA CYS A 87 7.24 3.11 -3.04
C CYS A 87 7.14 3.55 -1.58
N ARG A 88 6.12 4.36 -1.28
CA ARG A 88 5.71 4.65 0.09
C ARG A 88 4.71 3.59 0.56
N GLY A 89 4.89 3.12 1.79
CA GLY A 89 4.04 2.13 2.42
C GLY A 89 4.22 2.15 3.93
N VAL A 90 3.99 1.02 4.56
CA VAL A 90 4.08 0.85 6.02
C VAL A 90 4.96 -0.36 6.32
N VAL A 91 5.88 -0.24 7.27
CA VAL A 91 6.58 -1.39 7.84
C VAL A 91 5.94 -1.79 9.16
N TYR A 92 5.82 -3.09 9.37
CA TYR A 92 5.23 -3.72 10.54
C TYR A 92 6.31 -4.54 11.25
N ARG A 93 6.43 -4.38 12.57
CA ARG A 93 7.37 -5.13 13.39
C ARG A 93 6.67 -6.29 14.08
N MET A 94 7.08 -7.51 13.77
CA MET A 94 6.70 -8.72 14.48
C MET A 94 7.76 -9.00 15.55
N ARG A 95 7.34 -9.19 16.80
CA ARG A 95 8.26 -9.54 17.89
C ARG A 95 8.92 -10.88 17.62
N ARG A 96 10.20 -10.99 17.89
CA ARG A 96 11.01 -12.19 17.66
C ARG A 96 10.34 -13.46 18.18
N GLU A 97 9.74 -13.39 19.39
CA GLU A 97 9.12 -14.52 20.07
C GLU A 97 7.96 -15.14 19.29
N ARG A 98 7.29 -14.34 18.43
CA ARG A 98 6.14 -14.77 17.61
C ARG A 98 6.40 -14.69 16.11
N ALA A 99 7.56 -14.15 15.72
CA ALA A 99 7.82 -13.83 14.33
C ALA A 99 7.78 -15.03 13.39
N ASP A 100 8.20 -16.21 13.85
CA ASP A 100 8.17 -17.43 13.03
C ASP A 100 6.75 -17.93 12.78
N GLU A 101 5.89 -17.93 13.81
CA GLU A 101 4.45 -18.27 13.69
C GLU A 101 3.72 -17.27 12.78
N GLU A 102 3.94 -15.98 13.00
CA GLU A 102 3.32 -14.93 12.18
C GLU A 102 3.85 -14.94 10.74
N LEU A 103 5.11 -15.28 10.54
CA LEU A 103 5.70 -15.48 9.21
C LEU A 103 5.02 -16.63 8.47
N GLU A 104 4.71 -17.74 9.12
CA GLU A 104 3.98 -18.85 8.50
C GLU A 104 2.57 -18.44 8.06
N ARG A 105 1.84 -17.70 8.90
CA ARG A 105 0.51 -17.16 8.55
C ARG A 105 0.58 -16.20 7.35
N LEU A 106 1.53 -15.28 7.39
CA LEU A 106 1.79 -14.35 6.30
C LEU A 106 2.17 -15.10 5.01
N TRP A 107 3.01 -16.13 5.13
CA TRP A 107 3.44 -16.94 4.00
C TRP A 107 2.29 -17.71 3.34
N ALA A 108 1.46 -18.36 4.14
CA ALA A 108 0.27 -19.06 3.65
C ALA A 108 -0.69 -18.13 2.90
N ARG A 109 -0.73 -16.86 3.29
CA ARG A 109 -1.53 -15.83 2.65
C ARG A 109 -0.93 -15.29 1.34
N GLU A 110 0.37 -14.91 1.38
CA GLU A 110 1.01 -14.19 0.27
C GLU A 110 1.62 -15.16 -0.77
N MET A 111 2.00 -16.36 -0.34
CA MET A 111 2.73 -17.33 -1.15
C MET A 111 1.95 -18.60 -1.50
N PRO A 112 0.60 -18.60 -1.58
CA PRO A 112 -0.16 -19.83 -1.82
C PRO A 112 0.16 -20.47 -3.17
N THR A 113 0.61 -19.69 -4.16
CA THR A 113 0.99 -20.16 -5.51
C THR A 113 2.48 -19.98 -5.78
N GLY A 114 3.27 -19.46 -4.84
CA GLY A 114 4.68 -19.19 -5.02
C GLY A 114 5.01 -18.09 -6.05
N VAL A 115 4.06 -17.20 -6.34
CA VAL A 115 4.18 -16.22 -7.42
C VAL A 115 5.17 -15.08 -7.15
N TYR A 116 5.30 -14.68 -5.88
CA TYR A 116 6.19 -13.58 -5.50
C TYR A 116 7.63 -14.02 -5.30
N ASP A 117 8.54 -13.06 -5.45
CA ASP A 117 9.93 -13.13 -5.01
C ASP A 117 10.08 -12.39 -3.69
N PRO A 118 10.09 -13.10 -2.54
CA PRO A 118 10.28 -12.47 -1.23
C PRO A 118 11.72 -11.98 -1.08
N ARG A 119 11.88 -10.75 -0.55
CA ARG A 119 13.19 -10.10 -0.37
C ARG A 119 13.20 -9.24 0.87
N PHE A 120 14.34 -9.14 1.54
CA PHE A 120 14.59 -8.06 2.48
C PHE A 120 15.00 -6.80 1.72
N LEU A 121 14.25 -5.71 1.91
CA LEU A 121 14.53 -4.42 1.30
C LEU A 121 14.83 -3.38 2.38
N PRO A 122 15.81 -2.47 2.14
CA PRO A 122 16.06 -1.37 3.05
C PRO A 122 14.91 -0.37 3.00
N CYS A 123 14.13 -0.30 4.07
CA CYS A 123 12.98 0.59 4.22
C CYS A 123 13.38 1.78 5.08
N ARG A 124 13.31 2.99 4.53
CA ARG A 124 13.53 4.24 5.27
C ARG A 124 12.29 4.59 6.08
N THR A 125 12.44 4.72 7.37
CA THR A 125 11.42 5.17 8.32
C THR A 125 11.84 6.49 8.98
N PRO A 126 10.99 7.20 9.74
CA PRO A 126 11.39 8.36 10.53
C PRO A 126 12.53 8.05 11.52
N ASP A 127 12.61 6.82 12.03
CA ASP A 127 13.58 6.41 13.06
C ASP A 127 14.81 5.68 12.47
N GLY A 128 15.01 5.75 11.16
CA GLY A 128 16.14 5.13 10.49
C GLY A 128 15.75 4.09 9.44
N VAL A 129 16.72 3.30 9.00
CA VAL A 129 16.53 2.28 7.98
C VAL A 129 16.37 0.91 8.63
N VAL A 130 15.31 0.19 8.27
CA VAL A 130 15.08 -1.19 8.70
C VAL A 130 15.05 -2.14 7.50
N PRO A 131 15.67 -3.32 7.58
CA PRO A 131 15.51 -4.36 6.57
C PRO A 131 14.13 -5.02 6.75
N ALA A 132 13.22 -4.84 5.80
CA ALA A 132 11.89 -5.42 5.89
C ALA A 132 11.63 -6.41 4.76
N LEU A 133 10.98 -7.52 5.09
CA LEU A 133 10.48 -8.49 4.14
C LEU A 133 9.43 -7.84 3.24
N ALA A 134 9.62 -7.92 1.94
CA ALA A 134 8.69 -7.45 0.92
C ALA A 134 8.44 -8.56 -0.12
N PHE A 135 7.20 -8.68 -0.56
CA PHE A 135 6.80 -9.60 -1.61
C PHE A 135 6.86 -8.87 -2.96
N THR A 136 7.89 -9.14 -3.73
CA THR A 136 8.15 -8.48 -5.02
C THR A 136 7.70 -9.34 -6.19
N LEU A 137 7.44 -8.73 -7.35
CA LEU A 137 7.07 -9.45 -8.56
C LEU A 137 8.12 -9.23 -9.66
N SER A 138 8.59 -10.33 -10.26
CA SER A 138 9.44 -10.29 -11.43
C SER A 138 8.65 -9.94 -12.69
N ARG A 139 9.22 -9.12 -13.58
CA ARG A 139 8.65 -8.91 -14.94
C ARG A 139 8.69 -10.17 -15.82
N ARG A 140 9.44 -11.20 -15.39
CA ARG A 140 9.51 -12.51 -16.07
C ARG A 140 8.45 -13.49 -15.55
N SER A 141 7.70 -13.13 -14.50
CA SER A 141 6.62 -13.95 -13.97
C SER A 141 5.45 -14.01 -14.94
N ASP A 142 4.87 -15.18 -15.14
CA ASP A 142 3.64 -15.38 -15.94
C ASP A 142 2.43 -14.61 -15.35
N ALA A 143 2.52 -14.25 -14.08
CA ALA A 143 1.51 -13.40 -13.45
C ALA A 143 1.66 -11.91 -13.79
N TYR A 144 2.77 -11.49 -14.39
CA TYR A 144 2.98 -10.11 -14.79
C TYR A 144 2.19 -9.75 -16.05
N MET A 145 1.28 -8.79 -15.94
CA MET A 145 0.38 -8.37 -17.03
C MET A 145 0.88 -7.16 -17.82
N GLY A 146 2.06 -6.63 -17.50
CA GLY A 146 2.52 -5.41 -18.15
C GLY A 146 1.64 -4.19 -17.82
N ARG A 147 1.81 -3.13 -18.62
CA ARG A 147 0.93 -1.96 -18.59
C ARG A 147 -0.22 -2.20 -19.55
N LEU A 148 -1.43 -2.31 -19.02
CA LEU A 148 -2.62 -2.48 -19.83
C LEU A 148 -3.11 -1.12 -20.36
N PRO A 149 -3.69 -1.08 -21.58
CA PRO A 149 -4.50 0.04 -22.05
C PRO A 149 -5.66 0.32 -21.09
N ASP A 150 -6.08 1.59 -21.01
CA ASP A 150 -7.16 2.01 -20.10
C ASP A 150 -8.48 1.27 -20.36
N GLU A 151 -8.79 0.93 -21.60
CA GLU A 151 -9.97 0.13 -21.96
C GLU A 151 -9.95 -1.27 -21.34
N GLN A 152 -8.82 -1.98 -21.44
CA GLN A 152 -8.66 -3.30 -20.83
C GLN A 152 -8.70 -3.23 -19.31
N LEU A 153 -8.08 -2.20 -18.73
CA LEU A 153 -8.14 -1.96 -17.29
C LEU A 153 -9.58 -1.74 -16.84
N LEU A 154 -10.34 -0.90 -17.53
CA LEU A 154 -11.77 -0.65 -17.25
C LEU A 154 -12.61 -1.92 -17.37
N HIS A 155 -12.35 -2.75 -18.37
CA HIS A 155 -13.02 -4.05 -18.51
C HIS A 155 -12.79 -4.92 -17.28
N ILE A 156 -11.54 -5.04 -16.82
CA ILE A 156 -11.20 -5.81 -15.61
C ILE A 156 -11.87 -5.20 -14.37
N LEU A 157 -11.84 -3.88 -14.20
CA LEU A 157 -12.44 -3.21 -13.06
C LEU A 157 -13.97 -3.44 -12.98
N ARG A 158 -14.65 -3.54 -14.13
CA ARG A 158 -16.10 -3.80 -14.20
C ARG A 158 -16.47 -5.24 -13.92
N HIS A 159 -15.65 -6.19 -14.38
CA HIS A 159 -16.11 -7.57 -14.52
C HIS A 159 -15.33 -8.60 -13.69
N ALA A 160 -14.08 -8.29 -13.30
CA ALA A 160 -13.28 -9.26 -12.58
C ALA A 160 -13.68 -9.32 -11.10
N HIS A 161 -14.14 -10.50 -10.68
CA HIS A 161 -14.54 -10.80 -9.31
C HIS A 161 -13.98 -12.16 -8.89
N GLY A 162 -13.43 -12.25 -7.71
CA GLY A 162 -12.85 -13.47 -7.14
C GLY A 162 -13.35 -13.73 -5.72
N ARG A 163 -12.69 -14.66 -5.04
CA ARG A 163 -13.06 -15.12 -3.70
C ARG A 163 -13.17 -14.00 -2.66
N PHE A 164 -12.33 -12.96 -2.79
CA PHE A 164 -12.28 -11.83 -1.84
C PHE A 164 -12.85 -10.53 -2.43
N GLY A 165 -13.71 -10.60 -3.44
CA GLY A 165 -14.35 -9.47 -4.07
C GLY A 165 -13.69 -9.04 -5.40
N SER A 166 -14.09 -7.87 -5.91
CA SER A 166 -13.64 -7.38 -7.21
C SER A 166 -12.22 -6.77 -7.18
N THR A 167 -11.62 -6.63 -8.36
CA THR A 167 -10.41 -5.81 -8.53
C THR A 167 -10.66 -4.35 -8.17
N LEU A 168 -11.86 -3.83 -8.47
CA LEU A 168 -12.25 -2.45 -8.16
C LEU A 168 -12.27 -2.20 -6.64
N ASP A 169 -12.94 -3.07 -5.87
CA ASP A 169 -12.99 -2.96 -4.41
C ASP A 169 -11.59 -2.99 -3.80
N TYR A 170 -10.75 -3.90 -4.28
CA TYR A 170 -9.37 -4.01 -3.83
C TYR A 170 -8.56 -2.74 -4.09
N MET A 171 -8.72 -2.13 -5.27
CA MET A 171 -8.08 -0.87 -5.64
C MET A 171 -8.58 0.27 -4.74
N CYS A 172 -9.89 0.37 -4.51
CA CYS A 172 -10.49 1.39 -3.65
C CYS A 172 -10.03 1.25 -2.19
N HIS A 173 -10.03 0.04 -1.62
CA HIS A 173 -9.52 -0.20 -0.27
C HIS A 173 -8.05 0.20 -0.14
N THR A 174 -7.22 -0.13 -1.14
CA THR A 174 -5.81 0.25 -1.14
C THR A 174 -5.63 1.77 -1.23
N ALA A 175 -6.38 2.44 -2.12
CA ALA A 175 -6.35 3.89 -2.24
C ALA A 175 -6.74 4.59 -0.93
N HIS A 176 -7.83 4.14 -0.31
CA HIS A 176 -8.31 4.67 0.97
C HIS A 176 -7.26 4.51 2.08
N ALA A 177 -6.72 3.31 2.25
CA ALA A 177 -5.70 3.03 3.26
C ALA A 177 -4.42 3.87 3.06
N LEU A 178 -3.96 4.00 1.82
CA LEU A 178 -2.81 4.86 1.51
C LEU A 178 -3.05 6.31 1.93
N ARG A 179 -4.24 6.85 1.64
CA ARG A 179 -4.62 8.22 2.04
C ARG A 179 -4.70 8.38 3.55
N GLN A 180 -5.20 7.39 4.28
CA GLN A 180 -5.20 7.39 5.76
C GLN A 180 -3.77 7.47 6.34
N HIS A 181 -2.79 6.88 5.67
CA HIS A 181 -1.37 7.00 6.02
C HIS A 181 -0.68 8.23 5.40
N GLY A 182 -1.42 9.19 4.83
CA GLY A 182 -0.88 10.39 4.21
C GLY A 182 -0.09 10.12 2.91
N VAL A 183 -0.27 8.95 2.32
CA VAL A 183 0.44 8.55 1.08
C VAL A 183 -0.44 8.82 -0.13
N ARG A 184 0.03 9.70 -1.02
CA ARG A 184 -0.54 9.87 -2.36
C ARG A 184 0.35 9.17 -3.38
N ASP A 185 -0.19 8.15 -4.02
CA ASP A 185 0.49 7.37 -5.06
C ASP A 185 -0.07 7.73 -6.44
N ARG A 186 0.78 8.23 -7.32
CA ARG A 186 0.36 8.75 -8.64
C ARG A 186 -0.37 7.70 -9.49
N GLU A 187 0.08 6.45 -9.47
CA GLU A 187 -0.55 5.38 -10.26
C GLU A 187 -1.92 5.02 -9.68
N VAL A 188 -2.02 4.92 -8.36
CA VAL A 188 -3.31 4.67 -7.68
C VAL A 188 -4.30 5.80 -7.96
N GLU A 189 -3.88 7.07 -7.80
CA GLU A 189 -4.74 8.22 -8.06
C GLU A 189 -5.16 8.30 -9.55
N ARG A 190 -4.27 7.97 -10.49
CA ARG A 190 -4.61 7.89 -11.92
C ARG A 190 -5.72 6.86 -12.16
N MET A 191 -5.59 5.67 -11.58
CA MET A 191 -6.58 4.60 -11.75
C MET A 191 -7.90 4.92 -11.06
N MET A 192 -7.88 5.52 -9.87
CA MET A 192 -9.09 6.01 -9.20
C MET A 192 -9.80 7.08 -10.04
N GLY A 193 -9.06 8.03 -10.60
CA GLY A 193 -9.60 9.03 -11.50
C GLY A 193 -10.19 8.43 -12.79
N LEU A 194 -9.56 7.38 -13.34
CA LEU A 194 -10.08 6.65 -14.49
C LEU A 194 -11.41 5.98 -14.13
N ALA A 195 -11.48 5.26 -13.01
CA ALA A 195 -12.69 4.59 -12.54
C ALA A 195 -13.85 5.59 -12.29
N ALA A 196 -13.54 6.74 -11.69
CA ALA A 196 -14.52 7.80 -11.44
C ALA A 196 -15.08 8.40 -12.73
N ARG A 197 -14.23 8.73 -13.71
CA ARG A 197 -14.67 9.28 -15.03
C ARG A 197 -15.59 8.31 -15.80
N HIS A 198 -15.46 7.02 -15.56
CA HIS A 198 -16.29 5.99 -16.19
C HIS A 198 -17.42 5.47 -15.30
N GLY A 199 -17.74 6.19 -14.20
CA GLY A 199 -18.89 5.89 -13.34
C GLY A 199 -18.79 4.60 -12.55
N LEU A 200 -17.57 4.04 -12.37
CA LEU A 200 -17.37 2.81 -11.60
C LEU A 200 -17.36 3.07 -10.08
N ILE A 201 -17.02 4.28 -9.70
CA ILE A 201 -17.05 4.79 -8.32
C ILE A 201 -17.63 6.20 -8.30
N GLY A 202 -18.19 6.62 -7.16
CA GLY A 202 -18.64 8.01 -6.98
C GLY A 202 -17.47 8.98 -7.13
N GLN A 203 -17.73 10.17 -7.65
CA GLN A 203 -16.72 11.24 -7.65
C GLN A 203 -16.51 11.68 -6.20
N GLU A 204 -15.29 11.55 -5.67
CA GLU A 204 -14.95 12.22 -4.42
C GLU A 204 -15.07 13.75 -4.63
N PRO A 205 -15.70 14.48 -3.71
CA PRO A 205 -15.73 15.94 -3.79
C PRO A 205 -14.28 16.44 -3.82
N ALA A 206 -13.94 17.21 -4.85
CA ALA A 206 -12.62 17.82 -4.98
C ALA A 206 -12.29 18.54 -3.67
N ALA A 207 -11.17 18.23 -3.05
CA ALA A 207 -10.70 18.93 -1.85
C ALA A 207 -10.63 20.42 -2.18
N ARG A 208 -11.54 21.21 -1.61
CA ARG A 208 -11.56 22.66 -1.76
C ARG A 208 -10.22 23.16 -1.25
N THR A 209 -9.39 23.59 -2.19
CA THR A 209 -8.18 24.36 -1.89
C THR A 209 -8.65 25.58 -1.11
N ALA A 210 -8.42 25.60 0.21
CA ALA A 210 -8.67 26.76 1.03
C ALA A 210 -7.72 27.86 0.56
N ALA A 211 -8.24 28.75 -0.30
CA ALA A 211 -7.60 29.99 -0.63
C ALA A 211 -7.53 30.80 0.68
N ARG A 212 -6.34 30.93 1.21
CA ARG A 212 -6.05 31.86 2.31
C ARG A 212 -6.17 33.26 1.74
N SER A 213 -7.35 33.85 1.89
CA SER A 213 -7.55 35.29 1.75
C SER A 213 -6.96 35.97 2.98
N SER A 214 -5.73 36.43 2.86
CA SER A 214 -5.13 37.36 3.81
C SER A 214 -5.70 38.74 3.54
N THR A 215 -6.79 39.10 4.21
CA THR A 215 -7.22 40.49 4.35
C THR A 215 -6.36 41.12 5.44
N VAL A 216 -5.37 41.88 5.00
CA VAL A 216 -4.65 42.84 5.82
C VAL A 216 -5.59 44.02 6.08
N SER A 217 -6.14 44.12 7.30
CA SER A 217 -6.84 45.32 7.76
C SER A 217 -5.81 46.25 8.40
N THR A 218 -5.43 47.27 7.67
CA THR A 218 -4.70 48.42 8.18
C THR A 218 -5.70 49.30 8.95
N SER A 219 -5.64 49.25 10.28
CA SER A 219 -6.29 50.23 11.14
C SER A 219 -5.30 51.33 11.53
N THR A 220 -5.48 52.47 10.95
CA THR A 220 -4.88 53.78 11.30
C THR A 220 -5.44 54.23 12.64
N SER A 221 -4.63 54.32 13.67
CA SER A 221 -4.99 55.00 14.92
C SER A 221 -4.33 56.36 15.00
N THR A 222 -5.16 57.41 15.06
CA THR A 222 -4.81 58.81 15.33
C THR A 222 -4.58 59.00 16.84
N PRO A 223 -3.61 59.81 17.29
CA PRO A 223 -3.39 60.06 18.71
C PRO A 223 -4.22 61.25 19.18
N GLY A 224 -4.99 61.09 20.24
CA GLY A 224 -5.67 62.13 20.96
C GLY A 224 -5.04 62.33 22.34
N SER A 225 -4.54 63.56 22.56
CA SER A 225 -4.00 64.09 23.80
C SER A 225 -5.10 64.44 24.82
N SER A 226 -4.83 64.30 26.11
CA SER A 226 -4.90 65.34 27.13
C SER A 226 -5.12 64.77 28.53
N THR A 227 -4.22 65.12 29.41
CA THR A 227 -4.32 65.94 30.62
C THR A 227 -4.92 65.29 31.89
N SER A 228 -4.06 65.20 32.90
CA SER A 228 -4.12 65.82 34.24
C SER A 228 -4.82 65.10 35.40
N ALA A 229 -4.06 65.18 36.53
CA ALA A 229 -4.38 65.35 37.94
C ALA A 229 -4.56 64.06 38.77
N ALA A 230 -3.55 63.77 39.61
CA ALA A 230 -3.36 64.09 41.01
C ALA A 230 -4.39 63.50 42.00
N HIS A 231 -3.99 62.70 42.92
CA HIS A 231 -3.95 62.82 44.39
C HIS A 231 -3.98 61.43 45.05
N ALA A 232 -2.96 61.12 45.75
CA ALA A 232 -2.88 60.94 47.22
C ALA A 232 -3.71 59.78 47.85
N GLY A 233 -3.01 58.96 48.55
CA GLY A 233 -3.51 57.95 49.47
C GLY A 233 -2.49 56.86 49.67
#